data_8a36a4a9f8a65a26ad8771cbba3c89f0
#
_entry.id   8a36a4a9f8a65a26ad8771cbba3c89f0
#
_cell.length_a   1.000
_cell.length_b   1.000
_cell.length_c   1.000
_cell.angle_alpha   90.00
_cell.angle_beta   90.00
_cell.angle_gamma   90.00
#
_symmetry.space_group_name_H-M   'P 1'
#
loop_
_entity.id
_entity.type
_entity.pdbx_description
1 polymer ?
#
loop_
_entity_poly.entity_id
_entity_poly.type
_entity_poly.pdbx_seq_one_letter_code
_entity_poly.pdbx_strand_id
1 'polypeptide(L)'
;MAVDELEQLFKDTLHEEDVAAFLIEPVLGEGGYVPAPPDFLQKIRQFAHSKKALLICDEVQTGFGRTGSLFASSSPYYGDVRPDILTMAKGIASGFPLSAVAMRREISDACEPGML
;
A
#
# COMPACT_ATOMS: atom_id res chain seq x y z
N MET A 1 -13.62 -2.97 11.27
CA MET A 1 -13.65 -3.32 9.85
C MET A 1 -12.50 -4.26 9.64
N ALA A 2 -12.86 -5.35 9.51
CA ALA A 2 -11.90 -6.37 9.56
C ALA A 2 -11.71 -6.95 8.17
N VAL A 3 -10.63 -7.60 8.02
CA VAL A 3 -10.35 -8.55 6.95
C VAL A 3 -11.54 -9.51 6.77
N ASP A 4 -12.29 -9.81 7.84
CA ASP A 4 -13.51 -10.61 7.78
C ASP A 4 -14.57 -10.10 6.80
N GLU A 5 -14.74 -8.76 6.69
CA GLU A 5 -15.66 -8.16 5.72
C GLU A 5 -15.14 -8.29 4.28
N LEU A 6 -13.82 -8.21 4.10
CA LEU A 6 -13.20 -8.48 2.80
C LEU A 6 -13.35 -9.95 2.43
N GLU A 7 -13.16 -10.87 3.37
CA GLU A 7 -13.39 -12.29 3.12
C GLU A 7 -14.83 -12.56 2.68
N GLN A 8 -15.80 -11.89 3.31
CA GLN A 8 -17.19 -12.01 2.92
C GLN A 8 -17.45 -11.45 1.52
N LEU A 9 -16.84 -10.30 1.19
CA LEU A 9 -16.95 -9.69 -0.13
C LEU A 9 -16.42 -10.61 -1.24
N PHE A 10 -15.28 -11.28 -0.98
CA PHE A 10 -14.72 -12.26 -1.91
C PHE A 10 -15.58 -13.53 -2.04
N LYS A 11 -16.32 -13.90 -1.00
CA LYS A 11 -17.26 -15.03 -1.09
C LYS A 11 -18.52 -14.69 -1.89
N ASP A 12 -19.00 -13.45 -1.74
CA ASP A 12 -20.33 -13.08 -2.21
C ASP A 12 -20.32 -12.37 -3.58
N THR A 13 -19.24 -11.67 -3.91
CA THR A 13 -19.27 -10.70 -5.02
C THR A 13 -18.03 -10.69 -5.89
N LEU A 14 -16.83 -10.88 -5.32
CA LEU A 14 -15.56 -10.77 -6.05
C LEU A 14 -14.99 -12.13 -6.39
N HIS A 15 -14.50 -12.28 -7.61
CA HIS A 15 -13.66 -13.41 -7.98
C HIS A 15 -12.18 -13.06 -7.75
N GLU A 16 -11.40 -14.00 -7.22
CA GLU A 16 -9.98 -13.77 -6.93
C GLU A 16 -9.20 -13.31 -8.16
N GLU A 17 -9.59 -13.80 -9.35
CA GLU A 17 -8.97 -13.50 -10.63
C GLU A 17 -9.19 -12.04 -11.08
N ASP A 18 -10.20 -11.36 -10.53
CA ASP A 18 -10.56 -9.99 -10.89
C ASP A 18 -9.86 -8.95 -10.02
N VAL A 19 -9.15 -9.37 -8.96
CA VAL A 19 -8.51 -8.46 -8.00
C VAL A 19 -6.99 -8.52 -8.14
N ALA A 20 -6.41 -7.51 -8.76
CA ALA A 20 -4.96 -7.42 -8.94
C ALA A 20 -4.22 -6.94 -7.68
N ALA A 21 -4.79 -5.98 -6.95
CA ALA A 21 -4.10 -5.34 -5.83
C ALA A 21 -5.07 -4.68 -4.84
N PHE A 22 -4.56 -4.45 -3.63
CA PHE A 22 -5.15 -3.59 -2.60
C PHE A 22 -4.29 -2.33 -2.47
N LEU A 23 -4.89 -1.17 -2.72
CA LEU A 23 -4.24 0.13 -2.58
C LEU A 23 -4.68 0.77 -1.26
N ILE A 24 -3.73 1.11 -0.40
CA ILE A 24 -4.00 1.58 0.96
C ILE A 24 -3.06 2.73 1.33
N GLU A 25 -3.61 3.81 1.88
CA GLU A 25 -2.85 4.79 2.65
C GLU A 25 -2.66 4.26 4.08
N PRO A 26 -1.42 4.15 4.61
CA PRO A 26 -1.18 3.77 6.01
C PRO A 26 -1.85 4.74 7.01
N VAL A 27 -1.90 6.01 6.64
CA VAL A 27 -2.68 7.05 7.32
C VAL A 27 -3.49 7.76 6.24
N LEU A 28 -4.81 7.73 6.35
CA LEU A 28 -5.67 8.50 5.45
C LEU A 28 -5.31 9.98 5.54
N GLY A 29 -4.88 10.58 4.43
CA GLY A 29 -4.56 12.01 4.38
C GLY A 29 -5.82 12.85 4.29
N GLU A 30 -6.34 13.03 3.09
CA GLU A 30 -7.56 13.84 2.83
C GLU A 30 -8.83 13.25 3.49
N GLY A 31 -8.79 11.97 3.86
CA GLY A 31 -9.85 11.31 4.63
C GLY A 31 -9.90 11.69 6.12
N GLY A 32 -9.06 12.63 6.59
CA GLY A 32 -9.11 13.18 7.95
C GLY A 32 -7.93 12.79 8.85
N TYR A 33 -6.80 12.44 8.31
CA TYR A 33 -5.57 12.06 9.05
C TYR A 33 -5.79 10.91 10.03
N VAL A 34 -6.48 9.88 9.56
CA VAL A 34 -6.83 8.71 10.36
C VAL A 34 -5.78 7.61 10.15
N PRO A 35 -4.96 7.28 11.16
CA PRO A 35 -4.04 6.16 11.08
C PRO A 35 -4.80 4.84 11.08
N ALA A 36 -4.34 3.91 10.25
CA ALA A 36 -4.84 2.54 10.30
C ALA A 36 -4.47 1.89 11.66
N PRO A 37 -5.26 0.96 12.17
CA PRO A 37 -4.89 0.18 13.36
C PRO A 37 -3.52 -0.50 13.18
N PRO A 38 -2.72 -0.69 14.25
CA PRO A 38 -1.35 -1.19 14.16
C PRO A 38 -1.20 -2.50 13.40
N ASP A 39 -2.13 -3.44 13.58
CA ASP A 39 -2.11 -4.76 12.97
C ASP A 39 -2.81 -4.83 11.60
N PHE A 40 -3.46 -3.74 11.19
CA PHE A 40 -4.26 -3.71 9.97
C PHE A 40 -3.43 -3.97 8.71
N LEU A 41 -2.29 -3.27 8.55
CA LEU A 41 -1.45 -3.44 7.36
C LEU A 41 -0.87 -4.85 7.25
N GLN A 42 -0.51 -5.47 8.36
CA GLN A 42 -0.04 -6.87 8.37
C GLN A 42 -1.15 -7.83 7.94
N LYS A 43 -2.35 -7.64 8.47
CA LYS A 43 -3.52 -8.46 8.12
C LYS A 43 -3.88 -8.33 6.64
N ILE A 44 -3.90 -7.10 6.12
CA ILE A 44 -4.16 -6.87 4.69
C ILE A 44 -3.06 -7.46 3.82
N ARG A 45 -1.78 -7.36 4.25
CA ARG A 45 -0.66 -7.98 3.55
C ARG A 45 -0.86 -9.50 3.42
N GLN A 46 -1.19 -10.15 4.53
CA GLN A 46 -1.43 -11.59 4.55
C GLN A 46 -2.65 -11.97 3.70
N PHE A 47 -3.72 -11.21 3.83
CA PHE A 47 -4.94 -11.41 3.05
C PHE A 47 -4.70 -11.25 1.54
N ALA A 48 -4.08 -10.18 1.12
CA ALA A 48 -3.73 -9.93 -0.28
C ALA A 48 -2.93 -11.10 -0.86
N HIS A 49 -1.89 -11.55 -0.16
CA HIS A 49 -1.09 -12.70 -0.59
C HIS A 49 -1.90 -14.00 -0.66
N SER A 50 -2.82 -14.23 0.27
CA SER A 50 -3.69 -15.40 0.24
C SER A 50 -4.60 -15.43 -1.00
N LYS A 51 -4.90 -14.24 -1.55
CA LYS A 51 -5.71 -14.01 -2.76
C LYS A 51 -4.85 -13.83 -4.02
N LYS A 52 -3.54 -14.01 -3.94
CA LYS A 52 -2.57 -13.76 -5.02
C LYS A 52 -2.60 -12.33 -5.55
N ALA A 53 -3.12 -11.40 -4.76
CA ALA A 53 -3.17 -9.98 -5.06
C ALA A 53 -1.97 -9.24 -4.44
N LEU A 54 -1.62 -8.09 -5.00
CA LEU A 54 -0.53 -7.25 -4.51
C LEU A 54 -1.02 -6.31 -3.39
N LEU A 55 -0.12 -5.92 -2.50
CA LEU A 55 -0.32 -4.79 -1.59
C LEU A 55 0.43 -3.57 -2.12
N ILE A 56 -0.30 -2.49 -2.34
CA ILE A 56 0.23 -1.18 -2.70
C ILE A 56 0.04 -0.24 -1.51
N CYS A 57 1.12 0.32 -0.97
CA CYS A 57 1.03 1.39 0.01
C CYS A 57 1.19 2.75 -0.66
N ASP A 58 0.17 3.59 -0.52
CA ASP A 58 0.25 4.99 -0.92
C ASP A 58 0.89 5.80 0.21
N GLU A 59 2.17 6.12 0.02
CA GLU A 59 2.97 6.92 0.95
C GLU A 59 3.23 8.34 0.40
N VAL A 60 2.40 8.79 -0.54
CA VAL A 60 2.48 10.15 -1.08
C VAL A 60 2.40 11.19 0.03
N GLN A 61 1.52 10.99 1.02
CA GLN A 61 1.34 11.88 2.17
C GLN A 61 2.24 11.49 3.35
N THR A 62 2.43 10.20 3.60
CA THR A 62 3.04 9.68 4.83
C THR A 62 4.54 9.46 4.74
N GLY A 63 5.10 9.42 3.52
CA GLY A 63 6.51 9.15 3.29
C GLY A 63 7.45 10.28 3.71
N PHE A 64 8.73 9.99 3.67
CA PHE A 64 9.85 10.91 3.91
C PHE A 64 9.84 11.55 5.29
N GLY A 65 9.55 10.75 6.32
CA GLY A 65 9.68 11.18 7.72
C GLY A 65 8.44 11.83 8.31
N ARG A 66 7.35 12.00 7.54
CA ARG A 66 6.13 12.66 7.99
C ARG A 66 5.51 12.02 9.24
N THR A 67 5.64 10.70 9.37
CA THR A 67 5.09 9.91 10.49
C THR A 67 6.15 9.49 11.52
N GLY A 68 7.38 10.03 11.41
CA GLY A 68 8.50 9.66 12.29
C GLY A 68 9.36 8.50 11.78
N SER A 69 8.94 7.83 10.72
CA SER A 69 9.73 6.82 9.98
C SER A 69 9.88 7.25 8.53
N LEU A 70 10.87 6.73 7.81
CA LEU A 70 11.06 7.06 6.39
C LEU A 70 9.77 6.81 5.60
N PHE A 71 9.15 5.65 5.83
CA PHE A 71 7.82 5.31 5.35
C PHE A 71 6.97 4.80 6.51
N ALA A 72 5.70 5.14 6.53
CA ALA A 72 4.79 4.73 7.61
C ALA A 72 4.64 3.21 7.66
N SER A 73 4.50 2.54 6.51
CA SER A 73 4.37 1.09 6.42
C SER A 73 5.55 0.33 7.03
N SER A 74 6.77 0.87 6.93
CA SER A 74 7.97 0.27 7.53
C SER A 74 8.22 0.69 8.98
N SER A 75 7.30 1.42 9.60
CA SER A 75 7.44 1.83 11.00
C SER A 75 7.22 0.67 11.96
N PRO A 76 7.82 0.73 13.17
CA PRO A 76 7.52 -0.23 14.22
C PRO A 76 6.04 -0.27 14.61
N TYR A 77 5.31 0.82 14.43
CA TYR A 77 3.88 0.90 14.70
C TYR A 77 3.08 -0.10 13.85
N TYR A 78 3.45 -0.30 12.58
CA TYR A 78 2.81 -1.25 11.68
C TYR A 78 3.55 -2.59 11.57
N GLY A 79 4.67 -2.78 12.32
CA GLY A 79 5.43 -4.02 12.33
C GLY A 79 6.30 -4.25 11.09
N ASP A 80 6.86 -3.18 10.51
CA ASP A 80 7.72 -3.24 9.32
C ASP A 80 7.06 -3.99 8.14
N VAL A 81 5.89 -3.54 7.76
CA VAL A 81 5.19 -4.10 6.58
C VAL A 81 5.89 -3.61 5.31
N ARG A 82 6.27 -4.56 4.46
CA ARG A 82 6.86 -4.27 3.15
C ARG A 82 5.81 -4.51 2.07
N PRO A 83 5.28 -3.44 1.44
CA PRO A 83 4.35 -3.59 0.34
C PRO A 83 5.04 -4.15 -0.91
N ASP A 84 4.25 -4.61 -1.87
CA ASP A 84 4.76 -5.02 -3.18
C ASP A 84 5.09 -3.83 -4.07
N ILE A 85 4.29 -2.76 -3.91
CA ILE A 85 4.45 -1.47 -4.60
C ILE A 85 4.29 -0.35 -3.56
N LEU A 86 5.10 0.69 -3.69
CA LEU A 86 5.10 1.89 -2.86
C LEU A 86 5.02 3.12 -3.75
N THR A 87 4.00 3.96 -3.59
CA THR A 87 3.89 5.23 -4.29
C THR A 87 4.39 6.39 -3.42
N MET A 88 5.09 7.32 -4.03
CA MET A 88 5.78 8.40 -3.35
C MET A 88 5.66 9.72 -4.12
N ALA A 89 5.46 10.82 -3.40
CA ALA A 89 5.51 12.16 -3.96
C ALA A 89 5.77 13.16 -2.82
N LYS A 90 5.27 14.37 -2.93
CA LYS A 90 5.30 15.45 -1.91
C LYS A 90 6.67 15.59 -1.23
N GLY A 91 6.91 14.86 -0.15
CA GLY A 91 8.15 14.92 0.63
C GLY A 91 9.42 14.49 -0.11
N ILE A 92 9.32 13.71 -1.19
CA ILE A 92 10.48 13.23 -1.95
C ILE A 92 11.33 14.35 -2.55
N ALA A 93 10.71 15.45 -2.94
CA ALA A 93 11.38 16.54 -3.64
C ALA A 93 11.25 17.90 -2.94
N SER A 94 10.73 17.95 -1.72
CA SER A 94 10.66 19.17 -0.89
C SER A 94 10.09 20.39 -1.63
N GLY A 95 9.04 20.19 -2.42
CA GLY A 95 8.33 21.25 -3.14
C GLY A 95 8.51 21.24 -4.67
N PHE A 96 9.39 20.43 -5.22
CA PHE A 96 9.45 20.21 -6.67
C PHE A 96 8.40 19.17 -7.12
N PRO A 97 7.92 19.26 -8.38
CA PRO A 97 6.96 18.30 -8.93
C PRO A 97 7.66 16.98 -9.30
N LEU A 98 7.82 16.12 -8.31
CA LEU A 98 8.42 14.80 -8.46
C LEU A 98 7.55 13.75 -7.77
N SER A 99 7.37 12.63 -8.45
CA SER A 99 6.80 11.42 -7.88
C SER A 99 7.64 10.21 -8.28
N ALA A 100 7.52 9.14 -7.52
CA ALA A 100 8.19 7.89 -7.81
C ALA A 100 7.33 6.70 -7.38
N VAL A 101 7.58 5.57 -8.00
CA VAL A 101 7.03 4.27 -7.61
C VAL A 101 8.20 3.32 -7.38
N ALA A 102 8.23 2.69 -6.21
CA ALA A 102 9.13 1.58 -5.94
C ALA A 102 8.33 0.28 -5.96
N MET A 103 8.90 -0.77 -6.52
CA MET A 103 8.22 -2.07 -6.58
C MET A 103 9.24 -3.20 -6.52
N ARG A 104 8.76 -4.40 -6.23
CA ARG A 104 9.61 -5.59 -6.29
C ARG A 104 10.10 -5.82 -7.72
N ARG A 105 11.29 -6.38 -7.84
CA ARG A 105 11.95 -6.61 -9.13
C ARG A 105 11.07 -7.42 -10.09
N GLU A 106 10.42 -8.46 -9.60
CA GLU A 106 9.56 -9.34 -10.41
C GLU A 106 8.39 -8.59 -11.05
N ILE A 107 7.86 -7.56 -10.35
CA ILE A 107 6.79 -6.71 -10.88
C ILE A 107 7.37 -5.77 -11.93
N SER A 108 8.53 -5.15 -11.64
CA SER A 108 9.20 -4.25 -12.56
C SER A 108 9.62 -4.95 -13.86
N ASP A 109 10.14 -6.17 -13.75
CA ASP A 109 10.59 -6.96 -14.91
C ASP A 109 9.42 -7.43 -15.80
N ALA A 110 8.20 -7.45 -15.26
CA ALA A 110 6.98 -7.74 -16.02
C ALA A 110 6.42 -6.52 -16.76
N CYS A 111 6.92 -5.30 -16.48
CA CYS A 111 6.50 -4.08 -17.16
C CYS A 111 7.35 -3.87 -18.43
N GLU A 112 6.69 -3.70 -19.59
CA GLU A 112 7.39 -3.36 -20.82
C GLU A 112 7.67 -1.84 -20.91
N PRO A 113 8.81 -1.42 -21.48
CA PRO A 113 9.07 -0.01 -21.72
C PRO A 113 7.97 0.63 -22.58
N GLY A 114 7.41 1.73 -22.12
CA GLY A 114 6.35 2.44 -22.83
C GLY A 114 4.93 1.92 -22.60
N MET A 115 4.72 1.10 -21.58
CA MET A 115 3.42 0.54 -21.19
C MET A 115 2.47 1.56 -20.52
N LEU A 116 2.81 2.85 -20.58
CA LEU A 116 2.03 3.98 -20.03
C LEU A 116 1.13 4.60 -21.08
#